data_e16f05225abf7c9f164748d440fdfbe4
#
_entry.id   e16f05225abf7c9f164748d440fdfbe4
#
_cell.length_a   1.000
_cell.length_b   1.000
_cell.length_c   1.000
_cell.angle_alpha   90.00
_cell.angle_beta   90.00
_cell.angle_gamma   90.00
#
_symmetry.space_group_name_H-M   'P 1'
#
loop_
_entity.id
_entity.type
_entity.pdbx_description
1 polymer ?
#
loop_
_entity_poly.entity_id
_entity_poly.type
_entity_poly.pdbx_seq_one_letter_code
_entity_poly.pdbx_strand_id
1 'polypeptide(L)'
;ATNLSGDYELMRYFLVGLGSAIVLSLPVAVKAQSTCPQSINSLMTNLLKDLPGYANRVIQRSRLPSRHQGNSTYIILAGQPDFNPLTENLAGNYSSAFSPAETEGVEQVFFTTLERRYINQAAYSVESYHWLFLTTTEEEWYLVTLYSRFGLPDQTNPPTPAQETSNGIIGKAIQLWLRDCRFQE
;
A
#
# COMPACT_ATOMS: atom_id res chain seq x y z
N ALA A 1 -81.09 -2.86 51.56
CA ALA A 1 -80.39 -4.08 51.14
C ALA A 1 -80.07 -4.00 49.65
N THR A 2 -78.91 -3.44 49.30
CA THR A 2 -78.43 -3.38 47.92
C THR A 2 -77.21 -4.29 47.75
N ASN A 3 -77.38 -5.15 46.81
CA ASN A 3 -76.51 -6.25 46.45
C ASN A 3 -75.25 -5.72 45.72
N LEU A 4 -74.10 -5.88 46.33
CA LEU A 4 -72.77 -5.55 45.75
C LEU A 4 -72.03 -6.86 45.49
N SER A 5 -72.36 -7.48 44.38
CA SER A 5 -71.64 -8.69 43.92
C SER A 5 -71.60 -8.72 42.38
N GLY A 6 -70.72 -7.98 41.78
CA GLY A 6 -70.62 -7.97 40.31
C GLY A 6 -69.32 -7.51 39.68
N ASP A 7 -68.38 -7.02 40.48
CA ASP A 7 -67.28 -6.26 39.87
C ASP A 7 -65.88 -6.90 39.89
N TYR A 8 -65.73 -8.16 40.32
CA TYR A 8 -64.38 -8.80 40.33
C TYR A 8 -64.13 -9.84 39.23
N GLU A 9 -65.09 -10.13 38.39
CA GLU A 9 -64.90 -11.11 37.29
C GLU A 9 -64.23 -10.48 36.06
N LEU A 10 -64.34 -9.16 35.88
CA LEU A 10 -63.76 -8.46 34.74
C LEU A 10 -62.27 -8.13 34.90
N MET A 11 -61.73 -8.26 36.12
CA MET A 11 -60.33 -7.89 36.40
C MET A 11 -59.34 -9.07 36.25
N ARG A 12 -59.83 -10.22 35.89
CA ARG A 12 -59.03 -11.48 35.81
C ARG A 12 -58.50 -11.81 34.42
N TYR A 13 -58.90 -11.09 33.37
CA TYR A 13 -58.52 -11.35 32.00
C TYR A 13 -57.50 -10.35 31.40
N PHE A 14 -56.98 -9.41 32.16
CA PHE A 14 -56.06 -8.41 31.67
C PHE A 14 -54.57 -8.67 31.99
N LEU A 15 -54.22 -9.83 32.50
CA LEU A 15 -52.82 -10.18 32.87
C LEU A 15 -52.22 -11.31 32.07
N VAL A 16 -52.69 -11.57 30.85
CA VAL A 16 -52.07 -12.57 29.96
C VAL A 16 -51.74 -11.87 28.66
N GLY A 17 -50.48 -11.48 28.45
CA GLY A 17 -50.06 -11.08 27.11
C GLY A 17 -48.92 -10.07 26.98
N LEU A 18 -47.92 -10.05 27.85
CA LEU A 18 -46.64 -9.38 27.53
C LEU A 18 -45.51 -10.41 27.56
N GLY A 19 -45.57 -11.33 26.60
CA GLY A 19 -44.40 -12.14 26.23
C GLY A 19 -43.40 -11.26 25.46
N SER A 20 -42.46 -10.62 26.15
CA SER A 20 -41.33 -9.97 25.50
C SER A 20 -40.49 -11.02 24.78
N ALA A 21 -40.64 -11.10 23.46
CA ALA A 21 -39.72 -11.84 22.60
C ALA A 21 -38.36 -11.08 22.60
N ILE A 22 -37.43 -11.53 23.43
CA ILE A 22 -36.04 -11.08 23.38
C ILE A 22 -35.45 -11.66 22.09
N VAL A 23 -35.41 -10.87 21.04
CA VAL A 23 -34.63 -11.16 19.81
C VAL A 23 -33.17 -11.02 20.19
N LEU A 24 -32.49 -12.14 20.45
CA LEU A 24 -31.04 -12.18 20.53
C LEU A 24 -30.48 -11.91 19.12
N SER A 25 -30.15 -10.63 18.85
CA SER A 25 -29.36 -10.26 17.69
C SER A 25 -27.92 -10.70 17.93
N LEU A 26 -27.54 -11.86 17.35
CA LEU A 26 -26.15 -12.29 17.29
C LEU A 26 -25.39 -11.25 16.43
N PRO A 27 -24.25 -10.71 16.90
CA PRO A 27 -23.42 -9.87 16.07
C PRO A 27 -22.90 -10.71 14.90
N VAL A 28 -23.37 -10.41 13.70
CA VAL A 28 -22.74 -10.92 12.47
C VAL A 28 -21.38 -10.22 12.40
N ALA A 29 -20.30 -10.98 12.61
CA ALA A 29 -18.95 -10.48 12.37
C ALA A 29 -18.83 -10.22 10.86
N VAL A 30 -19.01 -8.96 10.46
CA VAL A 30 -18.67 -8.51 9.11
C VAL A 30 -17.15 -8.54 9.04
N LYS A 31 -16.61 -9.52 8.33
CA LYS A 31 -15.18 -9.55 8.00
C LYS A 31 -14.96 -8.36 7.08
N ALA A 32 -14.21 -7.36 7.54
CA ALA A 32 -13.78 -6.25 6.69
C ALA A 32 -13.03 -6.84 5.51
N GLN A 33 -13.58 -6.71 4.31
CA GLN A 33 -12.91 -7.14 3.10
C GLN A 33 -11.78 -6.14 2.82
N SER A 34 -10.54 -6.65 2.73
CA SER A 34 -9.42 -5.84 2.26
C SER A 34 -9.77 -5.23 0.91
N THR A 35 -9.67 -3.90 0.80
CA THR A 35 -9.92 -3.17 -0.46
C THR A 35 -8.74 -3.25 -1.41
N CYS A 36 -7.63 -3.84 -0.99
CA CYS A 36 -6.47 -4.07 -1.82
C CYS A 36 -6.78 -5.03 -2.97
N PRO A 37 -6.42 -4.69 -4.22
CA PRO A 37 -6.57 -5.60 -5.34
C PRO A 37 -5.77 -6.88 -5.13
N GLN A 38 -6.39 -8.03 -5.38
CA GLN A 38 -5.74 -9.35 -5.28
C GLN A 38 -4.81 -9.62 -6.49
N SER A 39 -5.13 -9.04 -7.64
CA SER A 39 -4.32 -9.16 -8.85
C SER A 39 -3.13 -8.20 -8.81
N ILE A 40 -1.92 -8.69 -9.08
CA ILE A 40 -0.71 -7.88 -9.16
C ILE A 40 -0.83 -6.75 -10.19
N ASN A 41 -1.48 -6.99 -11.32
CA ASN A 41 -1.68 -5.96 -12.35
C ASN A 41 -2.51 -4.78 -11.84
N SER A 42 -3.63 -5.06 -11.15
CA SER A 42 -4.50 -4.04 -10.58
C SER A 42 -3.83 -3.34 -9.40
N LEU A 43 -3.12 -4.10 -8.56
CA LEU A 43 -2.34 -3.56 -7.45
C LEU A 43 -1.32 -2.54 -7.96
N MET A 44 -0.50 -2.92 -8.93
CA MET A 44 0.56 -2.06 -9.46
C MET A 44 0.01 -0.84 -10.19
N THR A 45 -1.10 -0.98 -10.91
CA THR A 45 -1.76 0.17 -11.55
C THR A 45 -2.16 1.23 -10.52
N ASN A 46 -2.78 0.82 -9.42
CA ASN A 46 -3.20 1.73 -8.36
C ASN A 46 -1.99 2.29 -7.59
N LEU A 47 -1.06 1.43 -7.21
CA LEU A 47 0.16 1.82 -6.49
C LEU A 47 0.96 2.86 -7.26
N LEU A 48 1.26 2.62 -8.54
CA LEU A 48 2.10 3.53 -9.32
C LEU A 48 1.40 4.87 -9.62
N LYS A 49 0.07 4.87 -9.73
CA LYS A 49 -0.71 6.11 -9.81
C LYS A 49 -0.54 6.98 -8.57
N ASP A 50 -0.54 6.37 -7.39
CA ASP A 50 -0.50 7.08 -6.10
C ASP A 50 0.93 7.30 -5.59
N LEU A 51 1.92 6.53 -6.09
CA LEU A 51 3.30 6.50 -5.62
C LEU A 51 3.95 7.88 -5.52
N PRO A 52 3.79 8.81 -6.50
CA PRO A 52 4.38 10.14 -6.38
C PRO A 52 3.89 10.88 -5.13
N GLY A 53 2.60 10.78 -4.80
CA GLY A 53 2.02 11.40 -3.61
C GLY A 53 2.61 10.83 -2.32
N TYR A 54 2.73 9.51 -2.22
CA TYR A 54 3.32 8.84 -1.07
C TYR A 54 4.81 9.14 -0.92
N ALA A 55 5.57 9.07 -2.02
CA ALA A 55 6.99 9.35 -2.01
C ALA A 55 7.29 10.81 -1.60
N ASN A 56 6.54 11.77 -2.11
CA ASN A 56 6.70 13.17 -1.74
C ASN A 56 6.37 13.43 -0.26
N ARG A 57 5.40 12.73 0.33
CA ARG A 57 5.15 12.78 1.78
C ARG A 57 6.32 12.22 2.58
N VAL A 58 6.93 11.11 2.13
CA VAL A 58 8.15 10.56 2.75
C VAL A 58 9.30 11.55 2.67
N ILE A 59 9.53 12.16 1.51
CA ILE A 59 10.55 13.20 1.31
C ILE A 59 10.34 14.36 2.28
N GLN A 60 9.14 14.89 2.39
CA GLN A 60 8.82 16.01 3.27
C GLN A 60 9.08 15.69 4.75
N ARG A 61 8.73 14.48 5.20
CA ARG A 61 8.94 14.02 6.58
C ARG A 61 10.42 13.77 6.91
N SER A 62 11.23 13.40 5.91
CA SER A 62 12.65 13.12 6.08
C SER A 62 13.54 14.37 6.04
N ARG A 63 12.99 15.53 5.66
CA ARG A 63 13.76 16.79 5.59
C ARG A 63 14.06 17.29 6.99
N LEU A 64 15.35 17.30 7.33
CA LEU A 64 15.85 18.04 8.49
C LEU A 64 16.02 19.52 8.13
N PRO A 65 15.48 20.46 8.93
CA PRO A 65 15.49 21.90 8.60
C PRO A 65 16.87 22.49 8.35
N SER A 66 17.93 21.89 8.91
CA SER A 66 19.27 22.43 8.89
C SER A 66 20.15 21.97 7.72
N ARG A 67 19.73 21.00 6.90
CA ARG A 67 20.63 20.38 5.90
C ARG A 67 20.36 20.74 4.44
N HIS A 68 19.29 21.47 4.11
CA HIS A 68 18.83 21.55 2.72
C HIS A 68 18.51 22.96 2.23
N GLN A 69 19.32 23.93 2.56
CA GLN A 69 19.25 25.20 1.83
C GLN A 69 19.73 24.97 0.39
N GLY A 70 18.77 24.86 -0.54
CA GLY A 70 19.03 24.84 -1.98
C GLY A 70 18.85 23.51 -2.71
N ASN A 71 18.79 22.37 -2.01
CA ASN A 71 18.62 21.06 -2.66
C ASN A 71 17.28 20.44 -2.27
N SER A 72 16.41 20.17 -3.25
CA SER A 72 15.15 19.47 -3.04
C SER A 72 14.89 18.48 -4.15
N THR A 73 14.19 17.40 -3.82
CA THR A 73 13.78 16.35 -4.75
C THR A 73 12.29 16.16 -4.66
N TYR A 74 11.63 15.94 -5.81
CA TYR A 74 10.22 15.61 -5.93
C TYR A 74 10.05 14.49 -6.94
N ILE A 75 9.22 13.51 -6.61
CA ILE A 75 8.78 12.49 -7.56
C ILE A 75 7.63 13.10 -8.36
N ILE A 76 7.76 13.14 -9.69
CA ILE A 76 6.78 13.73 -10.60
C ILE A 76 5.77 12.69 -11.02
N LEU A 77 6.27 11.53 -11.48
CA LEU A 77 5.45 10.42 -11.93
C LEU A 77 6.19 9.08 -11.75
N ALA A 78 5.42 8.00 -11.76
CA ALA A 78 5.90 6.64 -11.94
C ALA A 78 5.46 6.13 -13.32
N GLY A 79 6.34 5.36 -13.96
CA GLY A 79 6.09 4.74 -15.27
C GLY A 79 5.13 3.55 -15.18
N GLN A 80 4.77 3.00 -16.33
CA GLN A 80 3.97 1.78 -16.40
C GLN A 80 4.74 0.58 -15.83
N PRO A 81 4.05 -0.38 -15.19
CA PRO A 81 4.68 -1.58 -14.68
C PRO A 81 5.05 -2.54 -15.83
N ASP A 82 6.22 -3.16 -15.74
CA ASP A 82 6.63 -4.28 -16.58
C ASP A 82 6.78 -5.52 -15.69
N PHE A 83 6.04 -6.57 -16.03
CA PHE A 83 5.99 -7.84 -15.28
C PHE A 83 6.91 -8.91 -15.85
N ASN A 84 7.68 -8.58 -16.90
CA ASN A 84 8.61 -9.53 -17.46
C ASN A 84 9.79 -9.73 -16.50
N PRO A 85 10.15 -10.98 -16.21
CA PRO A 85 11.31 -11.24 -15.38
C PRO A 85 12.56 -10.67 -16.05
N LEU A 86 13.46 -10.11 -15.24
CA LEU A 86 14.76 -9.65 -15.73
C LEU A 86 15.45 -10.79 -16.45
N THR A 87 15.79 -10.59 -17.73
CA THR A 87 16.69 -11.50 -18.43
C THR A 87 18.07 -11.40 -17.76
N GLU A 88 18.74 -12.54 -17.59
CA GLU A 88 20.05 -12.64 -16.91
C GLU A 88 21.10 -11.61 -17.41
N ASN A 89 20.97 -11.15 -18.66
CA ASN A 89 21.88 -10.19 -19.28
C ASN A 89 21.72 -8.74 -18.82
N LEU A 90 20.59 -8.36 -18.21
CA LEU A 90 20.33 -7.00 -17.72
C LEU A 90 20.61 -6.87 -16.21
N ALA A 91 20.57 -7.98 -15.49
CA ALA A 91 20.73 -8.02 -14.04
C ALA A 91 22.20 -7.91 -13.58
N GLY A 92 23.16 -8.10 -14.48
CA GLY A 92 24.57 -8.19 -14.07
C GLY A 92 24.76 -9.30 -13.04
N ASN A 93 25.63 -9.12 -12.06
CA ASN A 93 25.91 -10.10 -11.00
C ASN A 93 24.75 -10.30 -9.99
N TYR A 94 23.54 -9.77 -10.24
CA TYR A 94 22.41 -9.84 -9.31
C TYR A 94 21.54 -11.08 -9.46
N SER A 95 21.66 -11.80 -10.59
CA SER A 95 20.96 -13.08 -10.80
C SER A 95 21.36 -14.17 -9.80
N SER A 96 22.50 -14.01 -9.13
CA SER A 96 22.94 -14.93 -8.08
C SER A 96 22.32 -14.64 -6.70
N ALA A 97 21.66 -13.49 -6.52
CA ALA A 97 21.03 -13.13 -5.24
C ALA A 97 19.66 -13.78 -5.05
N PHE A 98 19.01 -14.24 -6.12
CA PHE A 98 17.71 -14.90 -6.08
C PHE A 98 17.79 -16.25 -6.79
N SER A 99 17.88 -17.32 -6.02
CA SER A 99 17.72 -18.68 -6.54
C SER A 99 16.26 -18.92 -6.97
N PRO A 100 15.97 -19.61 -8.07
CA PRO A 100 14.59 -19.92 -8.47
C PRO A 100 13.76 -20.60 -7.38
N ALA A 101 14.40 -21.31 -6.45
CA ALA A 101 13.73 -21.94 -5.31
C ALA A 101 13.30 -20.95 -4.20
N GLU A 102 13.89 -19.74 -4.16
CA GLU A 102 13.56 -18.70 -3.16
C GLU A 102 12.51 -17.71 -3.66
N THR A 103 12.12 -17.81 -4.96
CA THR A 103 11.13 -16.91 -5.58
C THR A 103 9.75 -17.52 -5.71
N GLU A 104 9.52 -18.72 -5.18
CA GLU A 104 8.18 -19.32 -5.19
C GLU A 104 7.24 -18.46 -4.36
N GLY A 105 6.19 -17.90 -5.02
CA GLY A 105 5.24 -16.98 -4.38
C GLY A 105 5.71 -15.52 -4.29
N VAL A 106 6.82 -15.15 -4.95
CA VAL A 106 7.28 -13.76 -5.06
C VAL A 106 7.04 -13.23 -6.48
N GLU A 107 6.28 -12.15 -6.55
CA GLU A 107 6.01 -11.42 -7.79
C GLU A 107 7.07 -10.36 -8.04
N GLN A 108 7.62 -10.31 -9.24
CA GLN A 108 8.59 -9.30 -9.65
C GLN A 108 7.95 -8.29 -10.60
N VAL A 109 8.17 -7.01 -10.33
CA VAL A 109 7.70 -5.91 -11.19
C VAL A 109 8.81 -4.89 -11.39
N PHE A 110 9.05 -4.51 -12.64
CA PHE A 110 9.91 -3.39 -12.98
C PHE A 110 9.06 -2.14 -13.26
N PHE A 111 9.55 -0.98 -12.81
CA PHE A 111 8.97 0.33 -13.14
C PHE A 111 10.03 1.43 -13.05
N THR A 112 9.72 2.61 -13.60
CA THR A 112 10.58 3.78 -13.48
C THR A 112 9.91 4.89 -12.69
N THR A 113 10.70 5.82 -12.16
CA THR A 113 10.20 7.10 -11.62
C THR A 113 10.92 8.26 -12.28
N LEU A 114 10.17 9.32 -12.59
CA LEU A 114 10.73 10.60 -13.01
C LEU A 114 10.80 11.53 -11.80
N GLU A 115 11.98 11.97 -11.49
CA GLU A 115 12.28 12.86 -10.38
C GLU A 115 12.69 14.24 -10.88
N ARG A 116 12.29 15.28 -10.18
CA ARG A 116 12.86 16.61 -10.33
C ARG A 116 13.76 16.93 -9.14
N ARG A 117 15.03 17.15 -9.43
CA ARG A 117 16.05 17.51 -8.43
C ARG A 117 16.45 18.95 -8.63
N TYR A 118 16.46 19.72 -7.55
CA TYR A 118 17.00 21.06 -7.51
C TYR A 118 18.35 21.01 -6.82
N ILE A 119 19.39 21.42 -7.54
CA ILE A 119 20.77 21.45 -7.07
C ILE A 119 21.33 22.83 -7.41
N ASN A 120 21.75 23.62 -6.41
CA ASN A 120 22.27 24.95 -6.59
C ASN A 120 21.39 25.86 -7.48
N GLN A 121 20.07 25.84 -7.24
CA GLN A 121 19.04 26.60 -7.97
C GLN A 121 18.77 26.12 -9.41
N ALA A 122 19.49 25.14 -9.93
CA ALA A 122 19.20 24.48 -11.20
C ALA A 122 18.25 23.30 -11.02
N ALA A 123 17.33 23.11 -11.96
CA ALA A 123 16.36 22.01 -11.96
C ALA A 123 16.78 20.94 -12.97
N TYR A 124 16.87 19.70 -12.51
CA TYR A 124 17.21 18.53 -13.31
C TYR A 124 16.07 17.53 -13.27
N SER A 125 15.73 16.93 -14.42
CA SER A 125 14.85 15.77 -14.50
C SER A 125 15.72 14.52 -14.54
N VAL A 126 15.48 13.60 -13.62
CA VAL A 126 16.27 12.38 -13.44
C VAL A 126 15.33 11.19 -13.44
N GLU A 127 15.61 10.20 -14.27
CA GLU A 127 14.90 8.94 -14.26
C GLU A 127 15.60 7.93 -13.36
N SER A 128 14.82 7.21 -12.55
CA SER A 128 15.31 6.14 -11.70
C SER A 128 14.56 4.85 -12.02
N TYR A 129 15.24 3.73 -11.89
CA TYR A 129 14.80 2.40 -12.31
C TYR A 129 14.64 1.51 -11.10
N HIS A 130 13.51 0.79 -10.99
CA HIS A 130 13.15 0.04 -9.80
C HIS A 130 12.73 -1.38 -10.14
N TRP A 131 13.27 -2.35 -9.40
CA TRP A 131 12.88 -3.76 -9.40
C TRP A 131 12.26 -4.06 -8.06
N LEU A 132 10.94 -4.23 -8.08
CA LEU A 132 10.10 -4.45 -6.92
C LEU A 132 9.77 -5.93 -6.79
N PHE A 133 9.96 -6.48 -5.61
CA PHE A 133 9.60 -7.85 -5.27
C PHE A 133 8.54 -7.83 -4.19
N LEU A 134 7.39 -8.43 -4.49
CA LEU A 134 6.21 -8.49 -3.62
C LEU A 134 5.84 -9.94 -3.35
N THR A 135 5.24 -10.19 -2.21
CA THR A 135 4.63 -11.48 -1.88
C THR A 135 3.25 -11.27 -1.29
N THR A 136 2.41 -12.30 -1.34
CA THR A 136 1.11 -12.31 -0.67
C THR A 136 1.14 -13.28 0.51
N THR A 137 0.60 -12.85 1.64
CA THR A 137 0.39 -13.69 2.81
C THR A 137 -1.01 -13.38 3.34
N GLU A 138 -1.84 -14.40 3.53
CA GLU A 138 -3.23 -14.23 4.02
C GLU A 138 -4.05 -13.22 3.21
N GLU A 139 -3.87 -13.21 1.88
CA GLU A 139 -4.51 -12.27 0.94
C GLU A 139 -4.02 -10.81 1.05
N GLU A 140 -2.93 -10.56 1.77
CA GLU A 140 -2.31 -9.24 1.88
C GLU A 140 -0.97 -9.16 1.16
N TRP A 141 -0.69 -8.00 0.54
CA TRP A 141 0.58 -7.75 -0.16
C TRP A 141 1.63 -7.16 0.76
N TYR A 142 2.86 -7.68 0.63
CA TYR A 142 4.03 -7.23 1.38
C TYR A 142 5.22 -6.98 0.45
N LEU A 143 5.99 -5.93 0.78
CA LEU A 143 7.28 -5.68 0.14
C LEU A 143 8.32 -6.68 0.67
N VAL A 144 8.88 -7.50 -0.23
CA VAL A 144 10.03 -8.37 0.07
C VAL A 144 11.30 -7.56 -0.01
N THR A 145 11.57 -6.98 -1.19
CA THR A 145 12.74 -6.12 -1.41
C THR A 145 12.52 -5.19 -2.60
N LEU A 146 13.31 -4.11 -2.65
CA LEU A 146 13.36 -3.17 -3.75
C LEU A 146 14.81 -2.89 -4.11
N TYR A 147 15.17 -3.11 -5.36
CA TYR A 147 16.45 -2.66 -5.92
C TYR A 147 16.23 -1.44 -6.80
N SER A 148 17.15 -0.48 -6.75
CA SER A 148 17.06 0.71 -7.58
C SER A 148 18.40 1.07 -8.21
N ARG A 149 18.33 1.63 -9.43
CA ARG A 149 19.41 2.34 -10.09
C ARG A 149 18.99 3.79 -10.28
N PHE A 150 19.86 4.71 -9.97
CA PHE A 150 19.57 6.13 -10.06
C PHE A 150 20.21 6.72 -11.29
N GLY A 151 19.44 7.40 -12.11
CA GLY A 151 19.95 8.22 -13.20
C GLY A 151 20.73 9.41 -12.65
N LEU A 152 21.52 10.01 -13.49
CA LEU A 152 22.35 11.18 -13.17
C LEU A 152 21.80 12.43 -13.87
N PRO A 153 21.97 13.62 -13.28
CA PRO A 153 21.44 14.86 -13.85
C PRO A 153 22.01 15.21 -15.22
N ASP A 154 23.22 14.79 -15.52
CA ASP A 154 23.93 15.06 -16.77
C ASP A 154 23.51 14.14 -17.93
N GLN A 155 22.80 13.03 -17.64
CA GLN A 155 22.36 12.01 -18.61
C GLN A 155 23.45 11.44 -19.54
N THR A 156 24.69 11.84 -19.34
CA THR A 156 25.84 11.38 -20.15
C THR A 156 26.46 10.13 -19.59
N ASN A 157 26.28 9.90 -18.30
CA ASN A 157 26.80 8.74 -17.61
C ASN A 157 25.68 7.68 -17.41
N PRO A 158 26.03 6.39 -17.38
CA PRO A 158 25.06 5.35 -17.08
C PRO A 158 24.50 5.52 -15.67
N PRO A 159 23.28 5.02 -15.41
CA PRO A 159 22.74 5.00 -14.06
C PRO A 159 23.67 4.31 -13.05
N THR A 160 23.53 4.62 -11.76
CA THR A 160 24.31 3.96 -10.70
C THR A 160 24.18 2.44 -10.78
N PRO A 161 25.10 1.67 -10.20
CA PRO A 161 24.87 0.25 -9.94
C PRO A 161 23.57 0.06 -9.14
N ALA A 162 22.94 -1.09 -9.30
CA ALA A 162 21.75 -1.42 -8.52
C ALA A 162 22.08 -1.52 -7.03
N GLN A 163 21.20 -0.96 -6.20
CA GLN A 163 21.33 -0.92 -4.74
C GLN A 163 20.03 -1.37 -4.11
N GLU A 164 20.12 -2.06 -2.97
CA GLU A 164 18.95 -2.37 -2.15
C GLU A 164 18.40 -1.07 -1.54
N THR A 165 17.10 -0.80 -1.75
CA THR A 165 16.45 0.48 -1.40
C THR A 165 15.09 0.33 -0.75
N SER A 166 14.78 -0.82 -0.16
CA SER A 166 13.51 -1.06 0.56
C SER A 166 13.25 -0.05 1.67
N ASN A 167 14.33 0.44 2.29
CA ASN A 167 14.28 1.48 3.32
C ASN A 167 14.49 2.90 2.78
N GLY A 168 14.66 3.07 1.47
CA GLY A 168 14.73 4.35 0.79
C GLY A 168 13.37 5.02 0.65
N ILE A 169 13.34 6.16 -0.04
CA ILE A 169 12.13 6.97 -0.22
C ILE A 169 11.03 6.16 -0.92
N ILE A 170 11.35 5.53 -2.04
CA ILE A 170 10.38 4.76 -2.84
C ILE A 170 9.94 3.52 -2.07
N GLY A 171 10.87 2.77 -1.46
CA GLY A 171 10.52 1.58 -0.66
C GLY A 171 9.60 1.91 0.51
N LYS A 172 9.89 2.97 1.28
CA LYS A 172 9.01 3.45 2.35
C LYS A 172 7.65 3.93 1.85
N ALA A 173 7.61 4.58 0.68
CA ALA A 173 6.36 5.00 0.07
C ALA A 173 5.48 3.81 -0.31
N ILE A 174 6.07 2.76 -0.90
CA ILE A 174 5.39 1.50 -1.23
C ILE A 174 4.86 0.82 0.03
N GLN A 175 5.71 0.68 1.07
CA GLN A 175 5.29 0.08 2.36
C GLN A 175 4.11 0.83 2.99
N LEU A 176 4.13 2.17 2.96
CA LEU A 176 3.05 3.00 3.46
C LEU A 176 1.77 2.82 2.64
N TRP A 177 1.89 2.81 1.31
CA TRP A 177 0.74 2.61 0.42
C TRP A 177 0.11 1.22 0.62
N LEU A 178 0.93 0.15 0.67
CA LEU A 178 0.46 -1.21 0.93
C LEU A 178 -0.25 -1.33 2.29
N ARG A 179 0.30 -0.69 3.33
CA ARG A 179 -0.35 -0.62 4.64
C ARG A 179 -1.70 0.07 4.54
N ASP A 180 -1.75 1.27 3.95
CA ASP A 180 -2.98 2.06 3.86
C ASP A 180 -4.04 1.35 3.01
N CYS A 181 -3.62 0.64 1.95
CA CYS A 181 -4.47 -0.20 1.11
C CYS A 181 -5.15 -1.32 1.92
N ARG A 182 -4.46 -1.94 2.88
CA ARG A 182 -5.03 -2.98 3.76
C ARG A 182 -6.08 -2.43 4.74
N PHE A 183 -5.95 -1.18 5.16
CA PHE A 183 -6.78 -0.55 6.18
C PHE A 183 -7.80 0.45 5.64
N GLN A 184 -7.95 0.59 4.32
CA GLN A 184 -9.05 1.39 3.75
C GLN A 184 -10.36 0.63 3.95
N GLU A 185 -11.17 1.10 4.89
CA GLU A 185 -12.57 0.72 5.09
C GLU A 185 -13.49 1.46 4.10
#